data_163561893d82371515e9a6a543ff6895
#
_entry.id   163561893d82371515e9a6a543ff6895
#
_cell.length_a   1.000
_cell.length_b   1.000
_cell.length_c   1.000
_cell.angle_alpha   90.00
_cell.angle_beta   90.00
_cell.angle_gamma   90.00
#
_symmetry.space_group_name_H-M   'P 1'
#
loop_
_entity.id
_entity.type
_entity.pdbx_description
1 polymer ?
#
loop_
_entity_poly.entity_id
_entity_poly.type
_entity_poly.pdbx_seq_one_letter_code
_entity_poly.pdbx_strand_id
1 'polypeptide(L)'
;DPDAEIGDAVKIKLGKIFRQQVLRRIFQLHSKGWEYMKYLLTRGRIFFEVIYDVESNKIVGLNMLPEENMIVVVQDNLIIGFRQMLTGPVSQQTNGKNYIDFSPQQILYASLGMAGPGGINDPRSILEPAMKPYNQLNTIEDSVVMYRVLWGSEKLVLKCDVSGMTKATAEKYMKDQSKMFSRKLDYNPMTGEITNF
;
A
#
# COMPACT_ATOMS: atom_id res chain seq x y z
N ASP A 1 -18.59 31.37 32.96
CA ASP A 1 -17.14 31.41 32.96
C ASP A 1 -16.61 30.19 32.16
N PRO A 2 -16.06 30.37 30.95
CA PRO A 2 -15.62 29.24 30.08
C PRO A 2 -14.41 28.49 30.67
N ASP A 3 -13.80 29.01 31.73
CA ASP A 3 -12.59 28.49 32.37
C ASP A 3 -12.83 27.81 33.70
N ALA A 4 -14.05 27.36 33.99
CA ALA A 4 -14.31 26.57 35.19
C ALA A 4 -13.43 25.32 35.17
N GLU A 5 -12.40 25.28 36.00
CA GLU A 5 -11.52 24.13 36.16
C GLU A 5 -12.34 22.89 36.49
N ILE A 6 -12.45 21.99 35.54
CA ILE A 6 -13.07 20.70 35.74
C ILE A 6 -12.23 19.96 36.79
N GLY A 7 -12.82 19.69 37.95
CA GLY A 7 -12.08 19.03 39.06
C GLY A 7 -11.46 17.70 38.60
N ASP A 8 -10.28 17.37 39.12
CA ASP A 8 -9.50 16.19 38.70
C ASP A 8 -10.27 14.88 38.79
N ALA A 9 -11.18 14.76 39.74
CA ALA A 9 -12.08 13.59 39.88
C ALA A 9 -12.99 13.40 38.67
N VAL A 10 -13.50 14.51 38.08
CA VAL A 10 -14.34 14.48 36.88
C VAL A 10 -13.50 14.13 35.66
N LYS A 11 -12.29 14.68 35.53
CA LYS A 11 -11.34 14.33 34.45
C LYS A 11 -11.02 12.83 34.43
N ILE A 12 -10.74 12.26 35.63
CA ILE A 12 -10.45 10.82 35.76
C ILE A 12 -11.67 9.98 35.39
N LYS A 13 -12.87 10.37 35.79
CA LYS A 13 -14.11 9.65 35.49
C LYS A 13 -14.43 9.70 34.00
N LEU A 14 -14.31 10.87 33.36
CA LEU A 14 -14.46 11.03 31.90
C LEU A 14 -13.43 10.22 31.13
N GLY A 15 -12.17 10.22 31.56
CA GLY A 15 -11.12 9.41 30.95
C GLY A 15 -11.40 7.90 31.01
N LYS A 16 -11.96 7.40 32.11
CA LYS A 16 -12.37 5.99 32.24
C LYS A 16 -13.54 5.68 31.30
N ILE A 17 -14.56 6.52 31.24
CA ILE A 17 -15.70 6.35 30.34
C ILE A 17 -15.24 6.36 28.90
N PHE A 18 -14.41 7.32 28.50
CA PHE A 18 -13.85 7.40 27.15
C PHE A 18 -13.08 6.14 26.76
N ARG A 19 -12.18 5.68 27.62
CA ARG A 19 -11.41 4.45 27.37
C ARG A 19 -12.29 3.21 27.22
N GLN A 20 -13.29 3.05 28.07
CA GLN A 20 -14.14 1.85 28.06
C GLN A 20 -15.18 1.89 26.96
N GLN A 21 -15.89 3.01 26.78
CA GLN A 21 -16.99 3.11 25.84
C GLN A 21 -16.51 3.42 24.42
N VAL A 22 -15.61 4.39 24.24
CA VAL A 22 -15.18 4.82 22.92
C VAL A 22 -14.07 3.91 22.41
N LEU A 23 -12.93 3.84 23.11
CA LEU A 23 -11.77 3.14 22.57
C LEU A 23 -11.92 1.61 22.54
N ARG A 24 -12.52 1.01 23.58
CA ARG A 24 -12.67 -0.46 23.65
C ARG A 24 -13.91 -0.98 22.95
N ARG A 25 -15.08 -0.33 23.16
CA ARG A 25 -16.36 -0.84 22.66
C ARG A 25 -16.62 -0.40 21.21
N ILE A 26 -16.51 0.88 20.91
CA ILE A 26 -16.86 1.44 19.60
C ILE A 26 -15.72 1.18 18.61
N PHE A 27 -14.51 1.65 18.89
CA PHE A 27 -13.36 1.51 18.00
C PHE A 27 -12.68 0.14 18.06
N GLN A 28 -12.84 -0.60 19.15
CA GLN A 28 -12.15 -1.88 19.37
C GLN A 28 -10.63 -1.78 19.12
N LEU A 29 -10.00 -0.68 19.53
CA LEU A 29 -8.59 -0.39 19.22
C LEU A 29 -7.60 -1.47 19.69
N HIS A 30 -7.92 -2.21 20.74
CA HIS A 30 -7.07 -3.27 21.24
C HIS A 30 -6.97 -4.48 20.32
N SER A 31 -8.00 -4.71 19.48
CA SER A 31 -8.03 -5.82 18.50
C SER A 31 -7.82 -5.36 17.07
N LYS A 32 -8.40 -4.22 16.68
CA LYS A 32 -8.38 -3.71 15.31
C LYS A 32 -7.43 -2.51 15.11
N GLY A 33 -6.82 -1.99 16.17
CA GLY A 33 -5.97 -0.80 16.07
C GLY A 33 -4.80 -0.92 15.12
N TRP A 34 -4.18 -2.11 15.06
CA TRP A 34 -3.13 -2.38 14.08
C TRP A 34 -3.62 -2.30 12.64
N GLU A 35 -4.79 -2.87 12.36
CA GLU A 35 -5.40 -2.85 11.04
C GLU A 35 -5.72 -1.41 10.61
N TYR A 36 -6.34 -0.61 11.48
CA TYR A 36 -6.64 0.79 11.22
C TYR A 36 -5.36 1.61 10.95
N MET A 37 -4.32 1.40 11.76
CA MET A 37 -3.04 2.07 11.56
C MET A 37 -2.40 1.67 10.24
N LYS A 38 -2.41 0.38 9.90
CA LYS A 38 -1.91 -0.12 8.62
C LYS A 38 -2.63 0.56 7.45
N TYR A 39 -3.96 0.62 7.47
CA TYR A 39 -4.73 1.29 6.43
C TYR A 39 -4.39 2.78 6.33
N LEU A 40 -4.34 3.46 7.46
CA LEU A 40 -4.02 4.88 7.49
C LEU A 40 -2.61 5.17 6.94
N LEU A 41 -1.62 4.37 7.29
CA LEU A 41 -0.25 4.54 6.80
C LEU A 41 -0.10 4.20 5.31
N THR A 42 -0.80 3.16 4.84
CA THR A 42 -0.68 2.68 3.45
C THR A 42 -1.56 3.46 2.48
N ARG A 43 -2.75 3.90 2.89
CA ARG A 43 -3.73 4.59 2.04
C ARG A 43 -3.78 6.10 2.27
N GLY A 44 -3.29 6.57 3.43
CA GLY A 44 -3.28 8.00 3.79
C GLY A 44 -4.57 8.52 4.40
N ARG A 45 -5.66 7.75 4.34
CA ARG A 45 -6.97 8.10 4.91
C ARG A 45 -7.77 6.85 5.28
N ILE A 46 -8.76 7.02 6.17
CA ILE A 46 -9.67 5.97 6.60
C ILE A 46 -11.06 6.54 6.80
N PHE A 47 -12.07 5.74 6.47
CA PHE A 47 -13.48 6.09 6.60
C PHE A 47 -14.20 5.07 7.46
N PHE A 48 -15.01 5.55 8.41
CA PHE A 48 -15.88 4.72 9.20
C PHE A 48 -17.31 5.25 9.09
N GLU A 49 -18.23 4.37 8.74
CA GLU A 49 -19.65 4.62 8.87
C GLU A 49 -20.06 4.48 10.34
N VAL A 50 -20.76 5.47 10.85
CA VAL A 50 -21.24 5.48 12.23
C VAL A 50 -22.62 4.80 12.28
N ILE A 51 -22.69 3.70 13.05
CA ILE A 51 -23.91 2.94 13.22
C ILE A 51 -24.62 3.44 14.48
N TYR A 52 -25.83 3.96 14.28
CA TYR A 52 -26.70 4.47 15.35
C TYR A 52 -27.81 3.46 15.68
N ASP A 53 -28.11 3.34 16.95
CA ASP A 53 -29.33 2.70 17.41
C ASP A 53 -30.46 3.75 17.41
N VAL A 54 -31.51 3.48 16.63
CA VAL A 54 -32.63 4.41 16.43
C VAL A 54 -33.43 4.61 17.73
N GLU A 55 -33.55 3.57 18.56
CA GLU A 55 -34.33 3.64 19.80
C GLU A 55 -33.60 4.42 20.90
N SER A 56 -32.33 4.18 21.08
CA SER A 56 -31.53 4.79 22.15
C SER A 56 -30.80 6.06 21.74
N ASN A 57 -30.80 6.40 20.45
CA ASN A 57 -30.02 7.50 19.83
C ASN A 57 -28.53 7.48 20.26
N LYS A 58 -27.98 6.26 20.35
CA LYS A 58 -26.58 6.05 20.76
C LYS A 58 -25.78 5.41 19.64
N ILE A 59 -24.50 5.73 19.58
CA ILE A 59 -23.58 5.06 18.67
C ILE A 59 -23.35 3.63 19.16
N VAL A 60 -23.68 2.67 18.34
CA VAL A 60 -23.51 1.24 18.63
C VAL A 60 -22.17 0.71 18.15
N GLY A 61 -21.69 1.19 17.03
CA GLY A 61 -20.44 0.72 16.44
C GLY A 61 -19.98 1.55 15.26
N LEU A 62 -18.85 1.14 14.69
CA LEU A 62 -18.28 1.71 13.50
C LEU A 62 -18.05 0.59 12.48
N ASN A 63 -18.40 0.85 11.24
CA ASN A 63 -18.12 -0.01 10.10
C ASN A 63 -17.06 0.66 9.23
N MET A 64 -15.92 -0.01 9.00
CA MET A 64 -14.87 0.52 8.14
C MET A 64 -15.28 0.36 6.68
N LEU A 65 -15.27 1.46 5.94
CA LEU A 65 -15.59 1.49 4.52
C LEU A 65 -14.33 1.38 3.67
N PRO A 66 -14.40 0.70 2.50
CA PRO A 66 -13.27 0.60 1.57
C PRO A 66 -12.94 1.97 0.99
N GLU A 67 -11.73 2.43 1.23
CA GLU A 67 -11.24 3.76 0.82
C GLU A 67 -11.27 3.96 -0.71
N GLU A 68 -11.05 2.89 -1.46
CA GLU A 68 -10.99 2.90 -2.93
C GLU A 68 -12.30 3.40 -3.57
N ASN A 69 -13.42 3.16 -2.89
CA ASN A 69 -14.75 3.52 -3.37
C ASN A 69 -15.29 4.82 -2.76
N MET A 70 -14.51 5.46 -1.88
CA MET A 70 -14.97 6.64 -1.14
C MET A 70 -14.42 7.93 -1.75
N ILE A 71 -15.33 8.88 -2.01
CA ILE A 71 -15.01 10.21 -2.50
C ILE A 71 -15.47 11.24 -1.46
N VAL A 72 -14.58 12.18 -1.13
CA VAL A 72 -14.90 13.31 -0.26
C VAL A 72 -15.52 14.41 -1.12
N VAL A 73 -16.74 14.81 -0.82
CA VAL A 73 -17.41 15.90 -1.53
C VAL A 73 -17.09 17.21 -0.83
N VAL A 74 -16.39 18.08 -1.53
CA VAL A 74 -15.90 19.37 -0.99
C VAL A 74 -16.56 20.52 -1.75
N GLN A 75 -17.01 21.52 -1.03
CA GLN A 75 -17.47 22.80 -1.57
C GLN A 75 -16.83 23.92 -0.75
N ASP A 76 -16.28 24.92 -1.41
CA ASP A 76 -15.62 26.06 -0.78
C ASP A 76 -14.57 25.67 0.27
N ASN A 77 -13.81 24.61 -0.03
CA ASN A 77 -12.79 24.03 0.86
C ASN A 77 -13.34 23.41 2.15
N LEU A 78 -14.66 23.19 2.24
CA LEU A 78 -15.33 22.52 3.34
C LEU A 78 -15.88 21.18 2.88
N ILE A 79 -15.77 20.16 3.72
CA ILE A 79 -16.34 18.84 3.46
C ILE A 79 -17.86 18.93 3.69
N ILE A 80 -18.64 18.80 2.60
CA ILE A 80 -20.11 18.82 2.65
C ILE A 80 -20.73 17.43 2.72
N GLY A 81 -19.98 16.38 2.41
CA GLY A 81 -20.46 15.01 2.45
C GLY A 81 -19.43 14.02 1.93
N PHE A 82 -19.87 12.77 1.88
CA PHE A 82 -19.08 11.67 1.36
C PHE A 82 -19.91 10.87 0.37
N ARG A 83 -19.27 10.30 -0.63
CA ARG A 83 -19.91 9.48 -1.65
C ARG A 83 -19.20 8.15 -1.77
N GLN A 84 -19.95 7.07 -1.66
CA GLN A 84 -19.45 5.72 -1.92
C GLN A 84 -19.87 5.27 -3.32
N MET A 85 -18.91 4.96 -4.16
CA MET A 85 -19.16 4.36 -5.47
C MET A 85 -19.43 2.87 -5.29
N LEU A 86 -20.51 2.38 -5.90
CA LEU A 86 -20.90 0.97 -5.86
C LEU A 86 -20.21 0.22 -7.00
N THR A 87 -19.49 -0.84 -6.66
CA THR A 87 -18.88 -1.75 -7.63
C THR A 87 -19.84 -2.91 -7.85
N GLY A 88 -20.64 -2.86 -8.93
CA GLY A 88 -21.58 -3.93 -9.23
C GLY A 88 -22.77 -3.47 -10.09
N PRO A 89 -23.67 -4.38 -10.46
CA PRO A 89 -24.88 -4.01 -11.19
C PRO A 89 -25.74 -3.08 -10.34
N VAL A 90 -26.27 -2.04 -10.97
CA VAL A 90 -27.15 -1.04 -10.34
C VAL A 90 -28.31 -1.74 -9.66
N SER A 91 -28.38 -1.66 -8.33
CA SER A 91 -29.50 -2.25 -7.61
C SER A 91 -30.70 -1.32 -7.59
N GLN A 92 -31.91 -1.88 -7.52
CA GLN A 92 -33.15 -1.09 -7.40
C GLN A 92 -33.17 -0.25 -6.10
N GLN A 93 -32.40 -0.64 -5.09
CA GLN A 93 -32.30 0.07 -3.81
C GLN A 93 -31.64 1.45 -3.92
N THR A 94 -30.89 1.73 -4.98
CA THR A 94 -30.18 2.99 -5.19
C THR A 94 -30.88 3.92 -6.19
N ASN A 95 -32.15 3.68 -6.50
CA ASN A 95 -32.91 4.47 -7.49
C ASN A 95 -32.16 4.64 -8.83
N GLY A 96 -31.44 3.61 -9.27
CA GLY A 96 -30.67 3.65 -10.51
C GLY A 96 -29.35 4.40 -10.43
N LYS A 97 -28.89 4.84 -9.26
CA LYS A 97 -27.59 5.48 -9.06
C LYS A 97 -26.52 4.44 -8.71
N ASN A 98 -25.32 4.62 -9.24
CA ASN A 98 -24.16 3.79 -8.92
C ASN A 98 -23.37 4.28 -7.68
N TYR A 99 -24.01 5.06 -6.83
CA TYR A 99 -23.37 5.62 -5.64
C TYR A 99 -24.38 5.86 -4.52
N ILE A 100 -23.85 5.89 -3.29
CA ILE A 100 -24.59 6.26 -2.08
C ILE A 100 -23.95 7.53 -1.54
N ASP A 101 -24.77 8.54 -1.23
CA ASP A 101 -24.33 9.77 -0.60
C ASP A 101 -24.53 9.67 0.92
N PHE A 102 -23.52 10.07 1.67
CA PHE A 102 -23.51 10.15 3.13
C PHE A 102 -23.40 11.60 3.58
N SER A 103 -24.14 11.96 4.62
CA SER A 103 -23.95 13.24 5.28
C SER A 103 -22.63 13.24 6.10
N PRO A 104 -22.07 14.42 6.40
CA PRO A 104 -20.85 14.51 7.21
C PRO A 104 -20.95 13.86 8.59
N GLN A 105 -22.17 13.78 9.13
CA GLN A 105 -22.42 13.21 10.46
C GLN A 105 -22.45 11.68 10.47
N GLN A 106 -22.63 11.05 9.31
CA GLN A 106 -22.70 9.58 9.17
C GLN A 106 -21.31 8.95 9.00
N ILE A 107 -20.33 9.74 8.61
CA ILE A 107 -18.98 9.24 8.33
C ILE A 107 -17.98 9.89 9.26
N LEU A 108 -17.22 9.07 9.97
CA LEU A 108 -16.01 9.50 10.65
C LEU A 108 -14.84 9.36 9.69
N TYR A 109 -14.26 10.48 9.33
CA TYR A 109 -13.14 10.58 8.40
C TYR A 109 -11.86 10.97 9.13
N ALA A 110 -10.78 10.26 8.86
CA ALA A 110 -9.45 10.62 9.31
C ALA A 110 -8.45 10.53 8.16
N SER A 111 -7.56 11.51 8.07
CA SER A 111 -6.50 11.58 7.07
C SER A 111 -5.19 11.99 7.73
N LEU A 112 -4.08 11.51 7.18
CA LEU A 112 -2.72 11.95 7.61
C LEU A 112 -2.37 13.37 7.14
N GLY A 113 -3.26 14.04 6.42
CA GLY A 113 -3.04 15.40 5.92
C GLY A 113 -2.06 15.51 4.74
N MET A 114 -1.52 14.39 4.27
CA MET A 114 -0.67 14.35 3.08
C MET A 114 -1.57 14.25 1.85
N ALA A 115 -1.87 15.39 1.26
CA ALA A 115 -2.62 15.45 0.01
C ALA A 115 -1.68 15.60 -1.17
N GLY A 116 -1.98 14.90 -2.27
CA GLY A 116 -1.33 15.09 -3.54
C GLY A 116 -1.85 16.33 -4.29
N PRO A 117 -1.48 16.49 -5.56
CA PRO A 117 -1.92 17.62 -6.40
C PRO A 117 -3.44 17.76 -6.53
N GLY A 118 -4.19 16.66 -6.36
CA GLY A 118 -5.65 16.64 -6.34
C GLY A 118 -6.30 17.10 -5.04
N GLY A 119 -5.52 17.58 -4.06
CA GLY A 119 -6.01 18.07 -2.77
C GLY A 119 -6.58 16.97 -1.89
N ILE A 120 -7.69 17.25 -1.18
CA ILE A 120 -8.34 16.32 -0.24
C ILE A 120 -8.76 15.00 -0.90
N ASN A 121 -9.04 15.01 -2.20
CA ASN A 121 -9.46 13.82 -2.95
C ASN A 121 -8.29 12.96 -3.46
N ASP A 122 -7.06 13.45 -3.34
CA ASP A 122 -5.85 12.73 -3.71
C ASP A 122 -5.02 12.39 -2.46
N PRO A 123 -5.43 11.37 -1.69
CA PRO A 123 -4.72 10.99 -0.48
C PRO A 123 -3.39 10.36 -0.83
N ARG A 124 -2.36 10.70 -0.05
CA ARG A 124 -1.05 10.09 -0.19
C ARG A 124 -0.65 9.33 1.04
N SER A 125 -0.11 8.15 0.78
CA SER A 125 0.52 7.33 1.81
C SER A 125 1.78 8.01 2.33
N ILE A 126 2.00 7.95 3.65
CA ILE A 126 3.27 8.38 4.24
C ILE A 126 4.45 7.53 3.73
N LEU A 127 4.18 6.32 3.23
CA LEU A 127 5.17 5.41 2.69
C LEU A 127 5.51 5.68 1.22
N GLU A 128 4.76 6.55 0.52
CA GLU A 128 4.98 6.84 -0.90
C GLU A 128 6.42 7.29 -1.22
N PRO A 129 7.05 8.19 -0.44
CA PRO A 129 8.44 8.57 -0.68
C PRO A 129 9.44 7.41 -0.56
N ALA A 130 9.08 6.37 0.23
CA ALA A 130 9.91 5.19 0.42
C ALA A 130 9.81 4.17 -0.74
N MET A 131 8.83 4.28 -1.63
CA MET A 131 8.65 3.35 -2.75
C MET A 131 9.85 3.33 -3.70
N LYS A 132 10.38 4.51 -4.03
CA LYS A 132 11.53 4.61 -4.94
C LYS A 132 12.78 3.92 -4.38
N PRO A 133 13.27 4.26 -3.17
CA PRO A 133 14.42 3.57 -2.59
C PRO A 133 14.18 2.07 -2.34
N TYR A 134 12.96 1.67 -1.99
CA TYR A 134 12.60 0.27 -1.84
C TYR A 134 12.74 -0.52 -3.16
N ASN A 135 12.21 0.01 -4.26
CA ASN A 135 12.34 -0.61 -5.58
C ASN A 135 13.80 -0.66 -6.04
N GLN A 136 14.58 0.39 -5.74
CA GLN A 136 16.01 0.41 -6.03
C GLN A 136 16.76 -0.66 -5.22
N LEU A 137 16.42 -0.84 -3.95
CA LEU A 137 17.01 -1.87 -3.10
C LEU A 137 16.73 -3.27 -3.66
N ASN A 138 15.49 -3.58 -3.98
CA ASN A 138 15.11 -4.86 -4.58
C ASN A 138 15.89 -5.12 -5.87
N THR A 139 16.02 -4.11 -6.74
CA THR A 139 16.80 -4.24 -7.98
C THR A 139 18.28 -4.51 -7.71
N ILE A 140 18.86 -3.90 -6.68
CA ILE A 140 20.25 -4.14 -6.29
C ILE A 140 20.41 -5.56 -5.73
N GLU A 141 19.50 -6.01 -4.87
CA GLU A 141 19.50 -7.36 -4.31
C GLU A 141 19.43 -8.41 -5.41
N ASP A 142 18.50 -8.28 -6.35
CA ASP A 142 18.40 -9.16 -7.53
C ASP A 142 19.67 -9.13 -8.38
N SER A 143 20.25 -7.94 -8.59
CA SER A 143 21.49 -7.79 -9.35
C SER A 143 22.68 -8.47 -8.68
N VAL A 144 22.78 -8.43 -7.35
CA VAL A 144 23.82 -9.13 -6.60
C VAL A 144 23.69 -10.64 -6.72
N VAL A 145 22.46 -11.16 -6.65
CA VAL A 145 22.18 -12.59 -6.84
C VAL A 145 22.58 -13.01 -8.26
N MET A 146 22.12 -12.27 -9.26
CA MET A 146 22.49 -12.50 -10.66
C MET A 146 24.01 -12.47 -10.88
N TYR A 147 24.67 -11.46 -10.32
CA TYR A 147 26.13 -11.36 -10.42
C TYR A 147 26.83 -12.57 -9.81
N ARG A 148 26.39 -13.02 -8.62
CA ARG A 148 26.99 -14.20 -7.97
C ARG A 148 26.75 -15.49 -8.75
N VAL A 149 25.57 -15.65 -9.34
CA VAL A 149 25.23 -16.84 -10.14
C VAL A 149 26.01 -16.86 -11.46
N LEU A 150 26.10 -15.71 -12.15
CA LEU A 150 26.76 -15.62 -13.46
C LEU A 150 28.28 -15.53 -13.34
N TRP A 151 28.79 -14.84 -12.34
CA TRP A 151 30.22 -14.49 -12.22
C TRP A 151 30.91 -15.09 -11.01
N GLY A 152 30.17 -15.71 -10.09
CA GLY A 152 30.73 -16.39 -8.91
C GLY A 152 31.35 -17.75 -9.24
N SER A 153 31.08 -18.30 -10.42
CA SER A 153 31.77 -19.47 -10.94
C SER A 153 33.16 -19.05 -11.48
N GLU A 154 34.13 -19.89 -11.30
CA GLU A 154 35.52 -19.67 -11.73
C GLU A 154 35.56 -19.19 -13.20
N LYS A 155 36.32 -18.12 -13.45
CA LYS A 155 36.55 -17.64 -14.81
C LYS A 155 37.49 -18.64 -15.50
N LEU A 156 36.94 -19.44 -16.41
CA LEU A 156 37.71 -20.30 -17.26
C LEU A 156 38.41 -19.48 -18.36
N VAL A 157 39.72 -19.40 -18.30
CA VAL A 157 40.50 -18.81 -19.38
C VAL A 157 41.00 -19.95 -20.26
N LEU A 158 40.41 -20.07 -21.45
CA LEU A 158 40.79 -21.04 -22.45
C LEU A 158 41.91 -20.45 -23.33
N LYS A 159 43.08 -21.04 -23.30
CA LYS A 159 44.16 -20.75 -24.23
C LYS A 159 44.12 -21.80 -25.33
N CYS A 160 43.85 -21.38 -26.56
CA CYS A 160 43.90 -22.25 -27.75
C CYS A 160 45.17 -21.95 -28.55
N ASP A 161 45.90 -22.99 -28.88
CA ASP A 161 47.02 -22.86 -29.81
C ASP A 161 46.48 -22.80 -31.23
N VAL A 162 46.70 -21.68 -31.88
CA VAL A 162 46.27 -21.42 -33.30
C VAL A 162 47.44 -21.33 -34.24
N SER A 163 48.64 -21.81 -33.81
CA SER A 163 49.83 -21.81 -34.67
C SER A 163 49.59 -22.68 -35.89
N GLY A 164 49.78 -22.10 -37.08
CA GLY A 164 49.52 -22.76 -38.38
C GLY A 164 48.15 -22.49 -39.00
N MET A 165 47.24 -21.73 -38.32
CA MET A 165 45.95 -21.34 -38.93
C MET A 165 46.02 -19.94 -39.51
N THR A 166 45.23 -19.72 -40.60
CA THR A 166 45.03 -18.35 -41.09
C THR A 166 44.19 -17.56 -40.12
N LYS A 167 44.33 -16.23 -40.08
CA LYS A 167 43.62 -15.35 -39.14
C LYS A 167 42.11 -15.58 -39.16
N ALA A 168 41.49 -15.71 -40.34
CA ALA A 168 40.08 -15.93 -40.50
C ALA A 168 39.63 -17.29 -39.94
N THR A 169 40.42 -18.33 -40.09
CA THR A 169 40.14 -19.68 -39.57
C THR A 169 40.30 -19.71 -38.04
N ALA A 170 41.30 -19.02 -37.51
CA ALA A 170 41.53 -18.90 -36.10
C ALA A 170 40.38 -18.14 -35.39
N GLU A 171 39.89 -17.03 -35.94
CA GLU A 171 38.75 -16.28 -35.43
C GLU A 171 37.47 -17.13 -35.43
N LYS A 172 37.22 -17.91 -36.45
CA LYS A 172 36.05 -18.81 -36.55
C LYS A 172 36.16 -19.91 -35.47
N TYR A 173 37.33 -20.55 -35.36
CA TYR A 173 37.59 -21.58 -34.38
C TYR A 173 37.36 -21.04 -32.94
N MET A 174 37.91 -19.87 -32.61
CA MET A 174 37.72 -19.22 -31.31
C MET A 174 36.28 -18.91 -31.02
N LYS A 175 35.50 -18.43 -32.01
CA LYS A 175 34.05 -18.19 -31.87
C LYS A 175 33.27 -19.47 -31.60
N ASP A 176 33.59 -20.56 -32.29
CA ASP A 176 32.89 -21.82 -32.14
C ASP A 176 33.22 -22.45 -30.76
N GLN A 177 34.46 -22.37 -30.32
CA GLN A 177 34.87 -22.79 -28.97
C GLN A 177 34.19 -21.93 -27.87
N SER A 178 34.14 -20.61 -28.04
CA SER A 178 33.44 -19.72 -27.11
C SER A 178 31.96 -20.06 -26.97
N LYS A 179 31.28 -20.44 -28.08
CA LYS A 179 29.88 -20.87 -28.04
C LYS A 179 29.67 -22.18 -27.26
N MET A 180 30.61 -23.15 -27.38
CA MET A 180 30.53 -24.42 -26.66
C MET A 180 30.62 -24.25 -25.14
N PHE A 181 31.37 -23.25 -24.67
CA PHE A 181 31.57 -22.97 -23.24
C PHE A 181 30.67 -21.86 -22.66
N SER A 182 29.92 -21.13 -23.52
CA SER A 182 28.95 -20.14 -23.05
C SER A 182 27.68 -20.84 -22.59
N ARG A 183 27.47 -20.92 -21.29
CA ARG A 183 26.16 -21.29 -20.72
C ARG A 183 25.22 -20.11 -20.83
N LYS A 184 24.09 -20.29 -21.45
CA LYS A 184 22.98 -19.34 -21.37
C LYS A 184 22.15 -19.68 -20.12
N LEU A 185 22.24 -18.82 -19.13
CA LEU A 185 21.39 -18.86 -17.94
C LEU A 185 20.26 -17.87 -18.18
N ASP A 186 19.02 -18.34 -18.14
CA ASP A 186 17.85 -17.49 -18.13
C ASP A 186 17.32 -17.41 -16.69
N TYR A 187 17.22 -16.19 -16.19
CA TYR A 187 16.74 -15.93 -14.83
C TYR A 187 15.34 -15.31 -14.88
N ASN A 188 14.40 -15.95 -14.24
CA ASN A 188 13.05 -15.40 -14.09
C ASN A 188 12.95 -14.62 -12.77
N PRO A 189 12.86 -13.27 -12.82
CA PRO A 189 12.81 -12.46 -11.59
C PRO A 189 11.53 -12.65 -10.77
N MET A 190 10.47 -13.23 -11.35
CA MET A 190 9.20 -13.48 -10.65
C MET A 190 9.22 -14.76 -9.83
N THR A 191 9.87 -15.82 -10.31
CA THR A 191 9.91 -17.13 -9.66
C THR A 191 11.23 -17.42 -8.97
N GLY A 192 12.30 -16.65 -9.30
CA GLY A 192 13.66 -16.90 -8.84
C GLY A 192 14.30 -18.14 -9.48
N GLU A 193 13.64 -18.76 -10.49
CA GLU A 193 14.15 -19.93 -11.16
C GLU A 193 15.22 -19.59 -12.20
N ILE A 194 16.25 -20.41 -12.21
CA ILE A 194 17.35 -20.33 -13.18
C ILE A 194 17.26 -21.54 -14.11
N THR A 195 16.99 -21.31 -15.37
CA THR A 195 16.95 -22.34 -16.41
C THR A 195 18.21 -22.32 -17.24
N ASN A 196 18.83 -23.49 -17.42
CA ASN A 196 19.96 -23.71 -18.34
C ASN A 196 19.41 -24.18 -19.68
N PHE A 197 19.74 -23.47 -20.76
CA PHE A 197 19.55 -23.92 -22.15
C PHE A 197 20.87 -24.29 -22.79
#